data_1f6df0f1a482f0d760fda1f8aa9ab4d4
#
_entry.id   1f6df0f1a482f0d760fda1f8aa9ab4d4
#
_cell.length_a   1.000
_cell.length_b   1.000
_cell.length_c   1.000
_cell.angle_alpha   90.00
_cell.angle_beta   90.00
_cell.angle_gamma   90.00
#
_symmetry.space_group_name_H-M   'P 1'
#
loop_
_entity.id
_entity.type
_entity.pdbx_description
1 polymer ?
#
loop_
_entity_poly.entity_id
_entity_poly.type
_entity_poly.pdbx_seq_one_letter_code
_entity_poly.pdbx_strand_id
1 'polypeptide(L)'
;MKIINLQDRPELLPAIALAHVQAFGMLLPDWTLAQAEAELRAQQRDGIPCTWLAEDDSGWLGSVSLLHDDHEQIRGWSPWLASLYVDEAARGKGVGATLVAHCVAQAAALGVPVLYLYCETPMVAWYRSLGWRVHAELQLGPLAIVVMATDTGSP
;
A
#
# COMPACT_ATOMS: atom_id res chain seq x y z
N MET A 1 -2.41 -7.51 -17.76
CA MET A 1 -2.57 -6.69 -16.55
C MET A 1 -1.91 -5.33 -16.74
N LYS A 2 -2.61 -4.28 -16.36
CA LYS A 2 -2.10 -2.90 -16.38
C LYS A 2 -2.10 -2.33 -14.97
N ILE A 3 -1.15 -1.44 -14.70
CA ILE A 3 -1.14 -0.62 -13.48
C ILE A 3 -1.56 0.79 -13.88
N ILE A 4 -2.60 1.30 -13.25
CA ILE A 4 -3.17 2.62 -13.53
C ILE A 4 -3.30 3.43 -12.24
N ASN A 5 -3.33 4.75 -12.38
CA ASN A 5 -3.59 5.63 -11.24
C ASN A 5 -5.08 5.61 -10.89
N LEU A 6 -5.40 5.60 -9.60
CA LEU A 6 -6.80 5.64 -9.12
C LEU A 6 -7.58 6.80 -9.73
N GLN A 7 -6.93 7.95 -9.95
CA GLN A 7 -7.58 9.14 -10.52
C GLN A 7 -8.13 8.90 -11.93
N ASP A 8 -7.64 7.86 -12.63
CA ASP A 8 -8.16 7.46 -13.95
C ASP A 8 -9.34 6.49 -13.88
N ARG A 9 -9.70 6.03 -12.68
CA ARG A 9 -10.83 5.13 -12.43
C ARG A 9 -11.65 5.58 -11.22
N PRO A 10 -12.18 6.80 -11.23
CA PRO A 10 -12.92 7.32 -10.07
C PRO A 10 -14.16 6.50 -9.72
N GLU A 11 -14.73 5.78 -10.70
CA GLU A 11 -15.87 4.89 -10.49
C GLU A 11 -15.55 3.70 -9.58
N LEU A 12 -14.27 3.32 -9.47
CA LEU A 12 -13.84 2.21 -8.61
C LEU A 12 -13.57 2.64 -7.17
N LEU A 13 -13.51 3.93 -6.90
CA LEU A 13 -13.14 4.46 -5.59
C LEU A 13 -13.99 3.90 -4.44
N PRO A 14 -15.32 3.81 -4.55
CA PRO A 14 -16.12 3.22 -3.46
C PRO A 14 -15.79 1.76 -3.19
N ALA A 15 -15.57 0.95 -4.23
CA ALA A 15 -15.22 -0.46 -4.08
C ALA A 15 -13.85 -0.65 -3.43
N ILE A 16 -12.90 0.18 -3.80
CA ILE A 16 -11.55 0.16 -3.24
C ILE A 16 -11.57 0.57 -1.77
N ALA A 17 -12.29 1.64 -1.44
CA ALA A 17 -12.45 2.10 -0.07
C ALA A 17 -13.06 1.01 0.81
N LEU A 18 -14.10 0.34 0.32
CA LEU A 18 -14.73 -0.76 1.06
C LEU A 18 -13.75 -1.91 1.29
N ALA A 19 -12.98 -2.30 0.27
CA ALA A 19 -12.00 -3.36 0.40
C ALA A 19 -10.92 -3.00 1.44
N HIS A 20 -10.45 -1.75 1.44
CA HIS A 20 -9.46 -1.27 2.40
C HIS A 20 -9.99 -1.29 3.83
N VAL A 21 -11.22 -0.83 4.06
CA VAL A 21 -11.83 -0.84 5.39
C VAL A 21 -11.99 -2.28 5.89
N GLN A 22 -12.43 -3.18 5.03
CA GLN A 22 -12.59 -4.60 5.39
C GLN A 22 -11.27 -5.29 5.68
N ALA A 23 -10.22 -4.97 4.90
CA ALA A 23 -8.92 -5.63 5.04
C ALA A 23 -8.07 -5.04 6.16
N PHE A 24 -8.13 -3.72 6.40
CA PHE A 24 -7.19 -3.00 7.27
C PHE A 24 -7.83 -2.27 8.44
N GLY A 25 -9.15 -2.27 8.56
CA GLY A 25 -9.88 -1.50 9.57
C GLY A 25 -9.67 -1.97 11.00
N MET A 26 -9.12 -3.16 11.23
CA MET A 26 -8.89 -3.69 12.58
C MET A 26 -7.95 -2.82 13.42
N LEU A 27 -6.97 -2.16 12.79
CA LEU A 27 -6.03 -1.27 13.47
C LEU A 27 -6.58 0.14 13.68
N LEU A 28 -7.68 0.47 13.03
CA LEU A 28 -8.28 1.80 13.02
C LEU A 28 -9.79 1.67 13.27
N PRO A 29 -10.22 1.33 14.50
CA PRO A 29 -11.63 1.00 14.78
C PRO A 29 -12.59 2.17 14.52
N ASP A 30 -12.10 3.42 14.55
CA ASP A 30 -12.90 4.60 14.26
C ASP A 30 -12.88 5.02 12.79
N TRP A 31 -12.17 4.28 11.94
CA TRP A 31 -12.04 4.58 10.52
C TRP A 31 -13.29 4.10 9.78
N THR A 32 -14.01 5.02 9.18
CA THR A 32 -15.27 4.74 8.50
C THR A 32 -15.07 4.62 6.99
N LEU A 33 -16.04 4.01 6.31
CA LEU A 33 -16.07 3.96 4.85
C LEU A 33 -16.05 5.37 4.24
N ALA A 34 -16.80 6.30 4.82
CA ALA A 34 -16.84 7.67 4.35
C ALA A 34 -15.47 8.36 4.45
N GLN A 35 -14.73 8.11 5.54
CA GLN A 35 -13.37 8.63 5.70
C GLN A 35 -12.41 8.02 4.69
N ALA A 36 -12.49 6.70 4.47
CA ALA A 36 -11.66 6.02 3.49
C ALA A 36 -11.91 6.57 2.06
N GLU A 37 -13.16 6.77 1.69
CA GLU A 37 -13.49 7.37 0.40
C GLU A 37 -12.95 8.80 0.26
N ALA A 38 -13.09 9.62 1.31
CA ALA A 38 -12.61 11.00 1.31
C ALA A 38 -11.08 11.06 1.18
N GLU A 39 -10.36 10.19 1.89
CA GLU A 39 -8.91 10.11 1.82
C GLU A 39 -8.43 9.71 0.41
N LEU A 40 -9.05 8.72 -0.19
CA LEU A 40 -8.72 8.29 -1.56
C LEU A 40 -9.03 9.38 -2.58
N ARG A 41 -10.16 10.08 -2.40
CA ARG A 41 -10.56 11.17 -3.30
C ARG A 41 -9.60 12.34 -3.24
N ALA A 42 -9.00 12.60 -2.09
CA ALA A 42 -8.06 13.69 -1.88
C ALA A 42 -6.64 13.39 -2.39
N GLN A 43 -6.35 12.16 -2.82
CA GLN A 43 -5.02 11.76 -3.24
C GLN A 43 -4.61 12.39 -4.58
N GLN A 44 -3.29 12.46 -4.76
CA GLN A 44 -2.68 13.10 -5.92
C GLN A 44 -2.44 12.07 -7.03
N ARG A 45 -2.18 12.59 -8.23
CA ARG A 45 -1.77 11.77 -9.37
C ARG A 45 -0.25 11.53 -9.37
N ASP A 46 0.53 12.58 -9.17
CA ASP A 46 1.99 12.60 -9.35
C ASP A 46 2.73 13.00 -8.08
N GLY A 47 2.21 12.63 -6.93
CA GLY A 47 2.81 12.98 -5.65
C GLY A 47 2.42 12.01 -4.55
N ILE A 48 2.66 12.41 -3.31
CA ILE A 48 2.30 11.62 -2.13
C ILE A 48 1.22 12.43 -1.38
N PRO A 49 0.10 11.84 -1.03
CA PRO A 49 -0.32 10.44 -1.19
C PRO A 49 -0.83 10.11 -2.61
N CYS A 50 -0.67 8.87 -3.02
CA CYS A 50 -1.08 8.38 -4.33
C CYS A 50 -1.47 6.91 -4.23
N THR A 51 -2.42 6.48 -5.06
CA THR A 51 -2.85 5.06 -5.11
C THR A 51 -2.89 4.59 -6.56
N TRP A 52 -2.38 3.39 -6.79
CA TRP A 52 -2.40 2.70 -8.08
C TRP A 52 -3.22 1.43 -8.00
N LEU A 53 -3.79 1.06 -9.14
CA LEU A 53 -4.62 -0.12 -9.31
C LEU A 53 -3.99 -1.06 -10.31
N ALA A 54 -4.16 -2.35 -10.09
CA ALA A 54 -3.94 -3.37 -11.11
C ALA A 54 -5.29 -3.74 -11.72
N GLU A 55 -5.38 -3.79 -13.03
CA GLU A 55 -6.58 -4.22 -13.73
C GLU A 55 -6.25 -5.07 -14.96
N ASP A 56 -7.19 -5.91 -15.35
CA ASP A 56 -7.17 -6.65 -16.61
C ASP A 56 -8.59 -6.64 -17.21
N ASP A 57 -8.81 -7.46 -18.23
CA ASP A 57 -10.12 -7.52 -18.91
C ASP A 57 -11.26 -7.95 -17.98
N SER A 58 -10.96 -8.62 -16.87
CA SER A 58 -11.96 -9.01 -15.88
C SER A 58 -12.31 -7.89 -14.88
N GLY A 59 -11.54 -6.81 -14.86
CA GLY A 59 -11.74 -5.67 -13.98
C GLY A 59 -10.60 -5.42 -13.01
N TRP A 60 -10.93 -4.81 -11.88
CA TRP A 60 -9.98 -4.46 -10.83
C TRP A 60 -9.48 -5.69 -10.08
N LEU A 61 -8.15 -5.81 -9.93
CA LEU A 61 -7.48 -6.96 -9.31
C LEU A 61 -6.88 -6.64 -7.95
N GLY A 62 -6.47 -5.40 -7.72
CA GLY A 62 -5.79 -5.00 -6.49
C GLY A 62 -5.33 -3.56 -6.53
N SER A 63 -4.74 -3.12 -5.41
CA SER A 63 -4.30 -1.74 -5.24
C SER A 63 -3.09 -1.64 -4.31
N VAL A 64 -2.38 -0.52 -4.41
CA VAL A 64 -1.29 -0.15 -3.52
C VAL A 64 -1.24 1.36 -3.38
N SER A 65 -0.90 1.83 -2.19
CA SER A 65 -0.79 3.26 -1.90
C SER A 65 0.61 3.65 -1.48
N LEU A 66 0.99 4.89 -1.79
CA LEU A 66 2.19 5.54 -1.31
C LEU A 66 1.74 6.69 -0.40
N LEU A 67 2.08 6.63 0.87
CA LEU A 67 1.62 7.57 1.88
C LEU A 67 2.79 8.21 2.61
N HIS A 68 2.59 9.44 3.12
CA HIS A 68 3.58 10.06 4.01
C HIS A 68 3.63 9.34 5.36
N ASP A 69 2.47 9.03 5.94
CA ASP A 69 2.31 8.34 7.20
C ASP A 69 1.27 7.24 7.04
N ASP A 70 1.53 6.05 7.58
CA ASP A 70 0.58 4.93 7.54
C ASP A 70 -0.12 4.72 8.88
N HIS A 71 0.55 5.05 10.00
CA HIS A 71 -0.04 4.94 11.33
C HIS A 71 0.59 6.00 12.23
N GLU A 72 -0.22 6.61 13.11
CA GLU A 72 0.26 7.71 13.97
C GLU A 72 1.40 7.31 14.90
N GLN A 73 1.51 6.03 15.28
CA GLN A 73 2.55 5.55 16.17
C GLN A 73 3.90 5.33 15.50
N ILE A 74 3.96 5.39 14.15
CA ILE A 74 5.17 5.14 13.38
C ILE A 74 5.53 6.29 12.43
N ARG A 75 5.16 7.51 12.80
CA ARG A 75 5.45 8.72 11.99
C ARG A 75 6.92 9.08 11.87
N GLY A 76 7.79 8.45 12.70
CA GLY A 76 9.22 8.68 12.62
C GLY A 76 9.88 8.18 11.33
N TRP A 77 9.20 7.32 10.58
CA TRP A 77 9.65 6.81 9.29
C TRP A 77 8.68 7.26 8.21
N SER A 78 9.20 7.56 7.03
CA SER A 78 8.38 8.06 5.92
C SER A 78 9.18 8.02 4.61
N PRO A 79 8.57 7.84 3.43
CA PRO A 79 7.17 7.50 3.23
C PRO A 79 6.90 6.00 3.31
N TRP A 80 5.65 5.61 3.14
CA TRP A 80 5.17 4.25 3.32
C TRP A 80 4.52 3.68 2.07
N LEU A 81 4.86 2.43 1.73
CA LEU A 81 4.00 1.57 0.94
C LEU A 81 2.90 1.08 1.88
N ALA A 82 1.66 1.29 1.51
CA ALA A 82 0.51 1.00 2.36
C ALA A 82 -0.65 0.41 1.58
N SER A 83 -1.59 -0.18 2.28
CA SER A 83 -2.86 -0.63 1.73
C SER A 83 -2.69 -1.53 0.50
N LEU A 84 -1.69 -2.41 0.53
CA LEU A 84 -1.52 -3.42 -0.51
C LEU A 84 -2.67 -4.43 -0.40
N TYR A 85 -3.51 -4.46 -1.41
CA TYR A 85 -4.65 -5.33 -1.46
C TYR A 85 -4.70 -6.05 -2.80
N VAL A 86 -4.94 -7.36 -2.78
CA VAL A 86 -5.17 -8.16 -3.98
C VAL A 86 -6.49 -8.90 -3.78
N ASP A 87 -7.41 -8.75 -4.72
CA ASP A 87 -8.69 -9.45 -4.71
C ASP A 87 -8.45 -10.96 -4.63
N GLU A 88 -9.27 -11.64 -3.83
CA GLU A 88 -9.07 -13.06 -3.54
C GLU A 88 -8.95 -13.90 -4.81
N ALA A 89 -9.80 -13.64 -5.81
CA ALA A 89 -9.78 -14.35 -7.08
C ALA A 89 -8.50 -14.10 -7.91
N ALA A 90 -7.78 -13.03 -7.62
CA ALA A 90 -6.57 -12.64 -8.36
C ALA A 90 -5.28 -13.05 -7.65
N ARG A 91 -5.36 -13.64 -6.46
CA ARG A 91 -4.18 -14.03 -5.68
C ARG A 91 -3.43 -15.20 -6.32
N GLY A 92 -2.13 -15.26 -6.05
CA GLY A 92 -1.27 -16.31 -6.60
C GLY A 92 -0.86 -16.12 -8.05
N LYS A 93 -1.11 -14.94 -8.63
CA LYS A 93 -0.83 -14.61 -10.03
C LYS A 93 0.21 -13.49 -10.22
N GLY A 94 0.90 -13.12 -9.14
CA GLY A 94 1.94 -12.09 -9.20
C GLY A 94 1.43 -10.64 -9.16
N VAL A 95 0.14 -10.41 -8.92
CA VAL A 95 -0.44 -9.06 -8.86
C VAL A 95 0.19 -8.24 -7.74
N GLY A 96 0.30 -8.82 -6.54
CA GLY A 96 0.89 -8.14 -5.39
C GLY A 96 2.34 -7.74 -5.62
N ALA A 97 3.15 -8.65 -6.15
CA ALA A 97 4.56 -8.36 -6.44
C ALA A 97 4.71 -7.25 -7.48
N THR A 98 3.85 -7.24 -8.50
CA THR A 98 3.85 -6.19 -9.53
C THR A 98 3.48 -4.83 -8.92
N LEU A 99 2.46 -4.79 -8.05
CA LEU A 99 2.06 -3.56 -7.36
C LEU A 99 3.17 -3.04 -6.44
N VAL A 100 3.83 -3.92 -5.70
CA VAL A 100 4.96 -3.53 -4.83
C VAL A 100 6.08 -2.93 -5.66
N ALA A 101 6.49 -3.60 -6.73
CA ALA A 101 7.55 -3.11 -7.62
C ALA A 101 7.20 -1.75 -8.23
N HIS A 102 5.95 -1.56 -8.62
CA HIS A 102 5.48 -0.29 -9.17
C HIS A 102 5.58 0.84 -8.14
N CYS A 103 5.13 0.57 -6.90
CA CYS A 103 5.19 1.56 -5.82
C CYS A 103 6.63 1.97 -5.52
N VAL A 104 7.56 1.00 -5.46
CA VAL A 104 8.99 1.28 -5.25
C VAL A 104 9.55 2.15 -6.38
N ALA A 105 9.23 1.82 -7.63
CA ALA A 105 9.69 2.60 -8.79
C ALA A 105 9.14 4.02 -8.78
N GLN A 106 7.89 4.21 -8.40
CA GLN A 106 7.28 5.54 -8.30
C GLN A 106 7.89 6.35 -7.17
N ALA A 107 8.18 5.73 -6.03
CA ALA A 107 8.88 6.38 -4.93
C ALA A 107 10.27 6.85 -5.38
N ALA A 108 11.00 6.01 -6.10
CA ALA A 108 12.30 6.37 -6.67
C ALA A 108 12.19 7.58 -7.62
N ALA A 109 11.17 7.59 -8.49
CA ALA A 109 10.93 8.70 -9.41
C ALA A 109 10.63 10.02 -8.70
N LEU A 110 10.07 9.95 -7.49
CA LEU A 110 9.80 11.12 -6.64
C LEU A 110 11.02 11.55 -5.79
N GLY A 111 12.15 10.89 -5.96
CA GLY A 111 13.37 11.21 -5.21
C GLY A 111 13.43 10.63 -3.81
N VAL A 112 12.61 9.66 -3.49
CA VAL A 112 12.57 8.99 -2.18
C VAL A 112 13.63 7.89 -2.15
N PRO A 113 14.66 7.97 -1.29
CA PRO A 113 15.74 6.97 -1.28
C PRO A 113 15.37 5.68 -0.55
N VAL A 114 14.53 5.74 0.47
CA VAL A 114 14.13 4.58 1.28
C VAL A 114 12.62 4.59 1.45
N LEU A 115 12.00 3.45 1.21
CA LEU A 115 10.56 3.24 1.37
C LEU A 115 10.34 2.23 2.50
N TYR A 116 9.30 2.48 3.31
CA TYR A 116 8.93 1.63 4.45
C TYR A 116 7.60 0.95 4.21
N LEU A 117 7.38 -0.17 4.87
CA LEU A 117 6.07 -0.80 5.03
C LEU A 117 6.02 -1.47 6.41
N TYR A 118 4.83 -1.81 6.88
CA TYR A 118 4.72 -2.73 8.00
C TYR A 118 3.83 -3.92 7.62
N CYS A 119 4.14 -5.07 8.20
CA CYS A 119 3.38 -6.29 7.97
C CYS A 119 3.39 -7.15 9.23
N GLU A 120 2.57 -8.19 9.25
CA GLU A 120 2.64 -9.21 10.27
C GLU A 120 3.73 -10.22 9.93
N THR A 121 4.25 -10.89 10.95
CA THR A 121 5.41 -11.80 10.83
C THR A 121 5.31 -12.81 9.68
N PRO A 122 4.15 -13.46 9.41
CA PRO A 122 4.07 -14.41 8.31
C PRO A 122 4.37 -13.85 6.92
N MET A 123 4.27 -12.52 6.74
CA MET A 123 4.53 -11.87 5.46
C MET A 123 5.99 -11.49 5.23
N VAL A 124 6.82 -11.56 6.26
CA VAL A 124 8.21 -11.10 6.19
C VAL A 124 9.00 -11.82 5.09
N ALA A 125 8.87 -13.16 5.00
CA ALA A 125 9.61 -13.94 4.00
C ALA A 125 9.23 -13.52 2.57
N TRP A 126 7.94 -13.23 2.32
CA TRP A 126 7.49 -12.79 1.02
C TRP A 126 8.09 -11.45 0.63
N TYR A 127 8.06 -10.47 1.54
CA TYR A 127 8.68 -9.17 1.28
C TYR A 127 10.20 -9.27 1.13
N ARG A 128 10.86 -10.13 1.93
CA ARG A 128 12.29 -10.37 1.73
C ARG A 128 12.60 -10.88 0.32
N SER A 129 11.76 -11.76 -0.22
CA SER A 129 11.95 -12.26 -1.59
C SER A 129 11.84 -11.15 -2.65
N LEU A 130 11.20 -10.02 -2.30
CA LEU A 130 11.07 -8.84 -3.16
C LEU A 130 12.14 -7.78 -2.91
N GLY A 131 13.12 -8.05 -2.05
CA GLY A 131 14.24 -7.14 -1.79
C GLY A 131 14.11 -6.26 -0.55
N TRP A 132 13.09 -6.50 0.27
CA TRP A 132 12.89 -5.75 1.50
C TRP A 132 13.67 -6.37 2.66
N ARG A 133 14.06 -5.53 3.65
CA ARG A 133 14.77 -5.97 4.86
C ARG A 133 13.96 -5.58 6.10
N VAL A 134 14.13 -6.33 7.17
CA VAL A 134 13.55 -5.97 8.47
C VAL A 134 14.24 -4.72 9.00
N HIS A 135 13.46 -3.72 9.40
CA HIS A 135 13.95 -2.46 9.95
C HIS A 135 13.68 -2.36 11.45
N ALA A 136 12.50 -2.77 11.91
CA ALA A 136 12.12 -2.75 13.31
C ALA A 136 11.00 -3.73 13.59
N GLU A 137 10.87 -4.15 14.83
CA GLU A 137 9.75 -4.95 15.31
C GLU A 137 9.09 -4.19 16.46
N LEU A 138 7.77 -4.05 16.42
CA LEU A 138 7.05 -3.30 17.45
C LEU A 138 5.59 -3.73 17.56
N GLN A 139 4.91 -3.15 18.54
CA GLN A 139 3.51 -3.41 18.83
C GLN A 139 2.67 -2.22 18.41
N LEU A 140 1.68 -2.43 17.55
CA LEU A 140 0.65 -1.43 17.22
C LEU A 140 -0.69 -1.92 17.78
N GLY A 141 -1.14 -1.32 18.89
CA GLY A 141 -2.34 -1.79 19.56
C GLY A 141 -2.23 -3.28 19.90
N PRO A 142 -3.18 -4.12 19.48
CA PRO A 142 -3.15 -5.56 19.77
C PRO A 142 -2.23 -6.36 18.84
N LEU A 143 -1.64 -5.75 17.81
CA LEU A 143 -0.87 -6.47 16.79
C LEU A 143 0.63 -6.27 16.96
N ALA A 144 1.37 -7.38 16.90
CA ALA A 144 2.81 -7.37 16.73
C ALA A 144 3.09 -7.19 15.23
N ILE A 145 3.87 -6.17 14.88
CA ILE A 145 4.20 -5.88 13.48
C ILE A 145 5.70 -5.83 13.25
N VAL A 146 6.07 -6.03 12.00
CA VAL A 146 7.44 -5.88 11.52
C VAL A 146 7.46 -4.72 10.53
N VAL A 147 8.27 -3.71 10.82
CA VAL A 147 8.55 -2.63 9.86
C VAL A 147 9.66 -3.09 8.95
N MET A 148 9.45 -3.01 7.66
CA MET A 148 10.42 -3.36 6.65
C MET A 148 10.78 -2.13 5.81
N ALA A 149 11.97 -2.15 5.25
CA ALA A 149 12.48 -1.06 4.42
C ALA A 149 13.13 -1.60 3.17
N THR A 150 13.11 -0.80 2.12
CA THR A 150 13.86 -1.10 0.91
C THR A 150 14.46 0.18 0.34
N ASP A 151 15.65 0.07 -0.24
CA ASP A 151 16.25 1.14 -1.00
C ASP A 151 15.56 1.18 -2.37
N THR A 152 15.19 2.38 -2.82
CA THR A 152 14.44 2.53 -4.08
C THR A 152 15.33 2.64 -5.30
N GLY A 153 16.63 2.87 -5.09
CA GLY A 153 17.57 3.18 -6.16
C GLY A 153 17.60 4.67 -6.53
N SER A 154 16.85 5.50 -5.82
CA SER A 154 16.93 6.95 -6.00
C SER A 154 18.23 7.49 -5.40
N PRO A 155 18.96 8.39 -6.11
CA PRO A 155 20.19 8.97 -5.58
C PRO A 155 19.96 9.92 -4.40
#